data_3cbd83345949eb193e81d3f87f65a635
#
_entry.id   3cbd83345949eb193e81d3f87f65a635
#
_cell.length_a   1.000
_cell.length_b   1.000
_cell.length_c   1.000
_cell.angle_alpha   90.00
_cell.angle_beta   90.00
_cell.angle_gamma   90.00
#
_symmetry.space_group_name_H-M   'P 1'
#
loop_
_entity.id
_entity.type
_entity.pdbx_description
1 polymer ?
#
loop_
_entity_poly.entity_id
_entity_poly.type
_entity_poly.pdbx_seq_one_letter_code
_entity_poly.pdbx_strand_id
1 'polypeptide(L)'
;MRVSYLVVLLCALPVAALGQSAPKSDIPVIHYKAVGAWPKPLIGDKGLPAGPWNYIQVTSVAVKKDGNILVMHRGDDPILEYRPNGDLVGPFGDVKFSHGKVMPMQKDVAASGRKPDMSGYQAVYGAAGCSNCGAHEIRVDPEGNVWVVDAPSHLITKMSASGRTLMTLGTRDKRGKSATQFYLPTDIAFAPNGELIVTDGYGNDRVARFSKDGKFLGAFGTRGNGPGQFQLPHGVVVDAKGQIYVTDRDNQRIEIFDSSGKYLRQWEHVGGLSSLIMTPDQHIWTGATLRDLNGKPIETLPGGGADSRAHGGAMAPNGDVYLGLLSGVVEKYVRQ
;
A
#
# COMPACT_ATOMS: atom_id res chain seq x y z
N MET A 1 -47.83 -28.05 51.86
CA MET A 1 -46.78 -27.33 51.17
C MET A 1 -46.90 -27.63 49.66
N ARG A 2 -47.43 -26.70 48.91
CA ARG A 2 -47.49 -26.82 47.42
C ARG A 2 -46.34 -25.99 46.84
N VAL A 3 -45.45 -26.63 46.14
CA VAL A 3 -44.32 -25.97 45.42
C VAL A 3 -44.80 -25.70 43.98
N SER A 4 -45.00 -24.42 43.66
CA SER A 4 -45.29 -23.99 42.26
C SER A 4 -43.99 -23.80 41.48
N TYR A 5 -43.84 -24.54 40.40
CA TYR A 5 -42.78 -24.33 39.46
C TYR A 5 -43.19 -23.25 38.45
N LEU A 6 -42.42 -22.17 38.43
CA LEU A 6 -42.54 -21.10 37.41
C LEU A 6 -41.76 -21.53 36.15
N VAL A 7 -42.51 -21.83 35.11
CA VAL A 7 -41.89 -22.10 33.78
C VAL A 7 -41.63 -20.76 33.10
N VAL A 8 -40.37 -20.40 32.97
CA VAL A 8 -39.95 -19.24 32.18
C VAL A 8 -39.81 -19.68 30.72
N LEU A 9 -40.75 -19.24 29.90
CA LEU A 9 -40.69 -19.40 28.44
C LEU A 9 -39.71 -18.40 27.90
N LEU A 10 -38.49 -18.86 27.50
CA LEU A 10 -37.58 -18.06 26.70
C LEU A 10 -38.11 -18.01 25.27
N CYS A 11 -38.67 -16.87 24.85
CA CYS A 11 -38.90 -16.57 23.45
C CYS A 11 -37.57 -16.30 22.77
N ALA A 12 -37.08 -17.26 21.99
CA ALA A 12 -35.99 -17.03 21.07
C ALA A 12 -36.51 -16.20 19.89
N LEU A 13 -36.11 -14.93 19.82
CA LEU A 13 -36.30 -14.09 18.64
C LEU A 13 -35.29 -14.52 17.60
N PRO A 14 -35.69 -14.70 16.32
CA PRO A 14 -34.73 -14.95 15.27
C PRO A 14 -33.88 -13.71 15.04
N VAL A 15 -32.57 -13.84 15.22
CA VAL A 15 -31.59 -12.84 14.77
C VAL A 15 -31.60 -12.90 13.23
N ALA A 16 -32.39 -12.02 12.63
CA ALA A 16 -32.26 -11.74 11.21
C ALA A 16 -30.89 -11.12 11.00
N ALA A 17 -29.97 -11.89 10.42
CA ALA A 17 -28.73 -11.39 9.87
C ALA A 17 -29.09 -10.46 8.70
N LEU A 18 -29.25 -9.18 8.99
CA LEU A 18 -29.27 -8.12 7.97
C LEU A 18 -27.86 -8.08 7.39
N GLY A 19 -27.66 -8.79 6.29
CA GLY A 19 -26.58 -8.54 5.36
C GLY A 19 -26.75 -7.12 4.83
N GLN A 20 -26.19 -6.13 5.53
CA GLN A 20 -26.03 -4.79 4.99
C GLN A 20 -24.97 -4.91 3.89
N SER A 21 -25.44 -4.92 2.63
CA SER A 21 -24.58 -4.60 1.51
C SER A 21 -23.98 -3.21 1.79
N ALA A 22 -22.66 -3.11 1.71
CA ALA A 22 -21.98 -1.82 1.79
C ALA A 22 -22.73 -0.80 0.91
N PRO A 23 -22.92 0.44 1.36
CA PRO A 23 -23.62 1.44 0.58
C PRO A 23 -22.92 1.56 -0.78
N LYS A 24 -23.70 1.41 -1.87
CA LYS A 24 -23.19 1.66 -3.22
C LYS A 24 -22.72 3.10 -3.24
N SER A 25 -21.46 3.30 -3.65
CA SER A 25 -20.90 4.61 -3.90
C SER A 25 -21.75 5.32 -4.97
N ASP A 26 -22.21 6.54 -4.70
CA ASP A 26 -22.87 7.39 -5.70
C ASP A 26 -21.89 7.93 -6.76
N ILE A 27 -20.60 7.56 -6.63
CA ILE A 27 -19.55 7.96 -7.58
C ILE A 27 -19.67 7.06 -8.81
N PRO A 28 -19.76 7.64 -10.02
CA PRO A 28 -19.98 6.85 -11.23
C PRO A 28 -18.79 5.95 -11.57
N VAL A 29 -19.08 4.78 -12.17
CA VAL A 29 -18.13 3.94 -12.89
C VAL A 29 -18.26 4.29 -14.36
N ILE A 30 -17.28 5.00 -14.94
CA ILE A 30 -17.44 5.56 -16.29
C ILE A 30 -16.55 4.84 -17.31
N HIS A 31 -15.26 4.67 -16.99
CA HIS A 31 -14.26 4.29 -17.98
C HIS A 31 -13.53 2.97 -17.68
N TYR A 32 -13.95 2.21 -16.69
CA TYR A 32 -13.22 1.02 -16.29
C TYR A 32 -14.08 -0.23 -16.28
N LYS A 33 -13.45 -1.33 -16.70
CA LYS A 33 -14.00 -2.69 -16.61
C LYS A 33 -13.00 -3.58 -15.86
N ALA A 34 -13.49 -4.32 -14.88
CA ALA A 34 -12.70 -5.33 -14.19
C ALA A 34 -12.35 -6.47 -15.18
N VAL A 35 -11.11 -6.87 -15.17
CA VAL A 35 -10.63 -8.07 -15.87
C VAL A 35 -10.77 -9.25 -14.92
N GLY A 36 -11.23 -10.40 -15.41
CA GLY A 36 -11.29 -11.64 -14.64
C GLY A 36 -9.91 -12.05 -14.10
N ALA A 37 -9.56 -13.33 -14.16
CA ALA A 37 -8.29 -13.82 -13.64
C ALA A 37 -7.07 -13.11 -14.26
N TRP A 38 -6.44 -12.22 -13.51
CA TRP A 38 -5.15 -11.63 -13.80
C TRP A 38 -4.32 -11.60 -12.48
N PRO A 39 -3.03 -11.99 -12.49
CA PRO A 39 -2.30 -12.61 -13.60
C PRO A 39 -2.86 -14.00 -13.94
N LYS A 40 -2.41 -14.55 -15.08
CA LYS A 40 -2.81 -15.92 -15.48
C LYS A 40 -2.31 -16.92 -14.43
N PRO A 41 -3.13 -17.93 -14.07
CA PRO A 41 -2.68 -19.01 -13.19
C PRO A 41 -1.44 -19.70 -13.77
N LEU A 42 -0.47 -20.02 -12.90
CA LEU A 42 0.62 -20.91 -13.31
C LEU A 42 0.06 -22.28 -13.66
N ILE A 43 0.60 -22.86 -14.71
CA ILE A 43 0.35 -24.26 -15.07
C ILE A 43 1.40 -25.09 -14.35
N GLY A 44 0.99 -25.96 -13.43
CA GLY A 44 1.89 -26.90 -12.76
C GLY A 44 2.40 -28.00 -13.71
N ASP A 45 3.38 -28.78 -13.25
CA ASP A 45 4.12 -29.80 -14.02
C ASP A 45 3.26 -30.87 -14.72
N LYS A 46 1.97 -30.95 -14.43
CA LYS A 46 1.02 -31.90 -15.05
C LYS A 46 -0.06 -31.20 -15.90
N GLY A 47 0.15 -29.93 -16.28
CA GLY A 47 -0.86 -29.17 -17.03
C GLY A 47 -2.10 -28.78 -16.21
N LEU A 48 -2.11 -29.08 -14.91
CA LEU A 48 -3.10 -28.60 -13.95
C LEU A 48 -2.69 -27.23 -13.46
N PRO A 49 -3.63 -26.34 -13.10
CA PRO A 49 -3.28 -25.11 -12.44
C PRO A 49 -2.41 -25.46 -11.22
N ALA A 50 -1.17 -24.98 -11.19
CA ALA A 50 -0.43 -24.91 -9.95
C ALA A 50 -1.34 -24.13 -9.01
N GLY A 51 -1.66 -24.69 -7.84
CA GLY A 51 -2.67 -24.15 -6.94
C GLY A 51 -2.66 -22.63 -6.80
N PRO A 52 -3.55 -22.04 -6.04
CA PRO A 52 -3.65 -20.58 -5.97
C PRO A 52 -2.26 -20.01 -5.70
N TRP A 53 -1.89 -18.95 -6.43
CA TRP A 53 -0.67 -18.20 -6.20
C TRP A 53 -0.47 -18.01 -4.70
N ASN A 54 0.58 -18.56 -4.15
CA ASN A 54 0.85 -18.38 -2.74
C ASN A 54 1.53 -17.01 -2.51
N TYR A 55 0.86 -15.94 -2.92
CA TYR A 55 1.33 -14.59 -2.64
C TYR A 55 1.30 -14.26 -1.14
N ILE A 56 0.55 -15.03 -0.36
CA ILE A 56 0.24 -14.75 1.05
C ILE A 56 -0.49 -13.42 1.16
N GLN A 57 0.16 -12.32 0.74
CA GLN A 57 -0.41 -10.97 0.62
C GLN A 57 0.27 -10.26 -0.55
N VAL A 58 -0.48 -9.67 -1.44
CA VAL A 58 0.06 -8.71 -2.42
C VAL A 58 0.08 -7.34 -1.77
N THR A 59 1.28 -6.79 -1.61
CA THR A 59 1.45 -5.50 -0.93
C THR A 59 1.45 -4.34 -1.90
N SER A 60 1.99 -4.52 -3.10
CA SER A 60 2.00 -3.46 -4.10
C SER A 60 2.21 -3.99 -5.52
N VAL A 61 1.91 -3.15 -6.49
CA VAL A 61 2.12 -3.38 -7.91
C VAL A 61 2.80 -2.17 -8.52
N ALA A 62 3.74 -2.38 -9.44
CA ALA A 62 4.36 -1.32 -10.22
C ALA A 62 4.37 -1.67 -11.71
N VAL A 63 4.37 -0.65 -12.57
CA VAL A 63 4.47 -0.81 -14.02
C VAL A 63 5.83 -0.29 -14.48
N LYS A 64 6.60 -1.15 -15.14
CA LYS A 64 7.90 -0.80 -15.73
C LYS A 64 7.73 0.02 -17.02
N LYS A 65 8.77 0.71 -17.43
CA LYS A 65 8.76 1.48 -18.71
C LYS A 65 8.55 0.62 -19.95
N ASP A 66 8.94 -0.65 -19.91
CA ASP A 66 8.70 -1.62 -20.98
C ASP A 66 7.26 -2.17 -21.00
N GLY A 67 6.43 -1.74 -20.05
CA GLY A 67 5.04 -2.15 -19.89
C GLY A 67 4.85 -3.40 -19.03
N ASN A 68 5.89 -4.09 -18.63
CA ASN A 68 5.78 -5.23 -17.72
C ASN A 68 5.33 -4.80 -16.33
N ILE A 69 4.68 -5.71 -15.65
CA ILE A 69 4.05 -5.48 -14.35
C ILE A 69 4.85 -6.20 -13.28
N LEU A 70 5.29 -5.49 -12.27
CA LEU A 70 5.92 -6.04 -11.08
C LEU A 70 4.87 -6.21 -9.99
N VAL A 71 4.72 -7.42 -9.48
CA VAL A 71 3.84 -7.75 -8.36
C VAL A 71 4.69 -8.04 -7.14
N MET A 72 4.56 -7.22 -6.12
CA MET A 72 5.26 -7.38 -4.85
C MET A 72 4.36 -8.07 -3.83
N HIS A 73 4.89 -9.14 -3.20
CA HIS A 73 4.10 -9.96 -2.29
C HIS A 73 4.96 -10.55 -1.17
N ARG A 74 4.32 -11.16 -0.17
CA ARG A 74 4.98 -11.68 1.04
C ARG A 74 5.31 -13.18 1.00
N GLY A 75 5.11 -13.83 -0.14
CA GLY A 75 5.52 -15.22 -0.37
C GLY A 75 6.99 -15.34 -0.75
N ASP A 76 7.36 -16.53 -1.21
CA ASP A 76 8.65 -16.78 -1.84
C ASP A 76 8.77 -15.95 -3.12
N ASP A 77 10.01 -15.60 -3.54
CA ASP A 77 10.24 -14.70 -4.68
C ASP A 77 9.40 -13.40 -4.59
N PRO A 78 9.71 -12.50 -3.67
CA PRO A 78 8.82 -11.43 -3.23
C PRO A 78 8.47 -10.40 -4.30
N ILE A 79 9.11 -10.44 -5.48
CA ILE A 79 8.75 -9.64 -6.64
C ILE A 79 8.70 -10.57 -7.85
N LEU A 80 7.54 -10.67 -8.47
CA LEU A 80 7.34 -11.39 -9.72
C LEU A 80 7.03 -10.41 -10.86
N GLU A 81 7.67 -10.66 -12.02
CA GLU A 81 7.45 -9.86 -13.22
C GLU A 81 6.48 -10.58 -14.16
N TYR A 82 5.51 -9.84 -14.69
CA TYR A 82 4.49 -10.30 -15.62
C TYR A 82 4.42 -9.43 -16.86
N ARG A 83 4.04 -10.03 -17.99
CA ARG A 83 3.58 -9.27 -19.15
C ARG A 83 2.18 -8.68 -18.89
N PRO A 84 1.80 -7.60 -19.61
CA PRO A 84 0.46 -7.00 -19.45
C PRO A 84 -0.71 -7.97 -19.67
N ASN A 85 -0.49 -9.03 -20.47
CA ASN A 85 -1.47 -10.08 -20.71
C ASN A 85 -1.58 -11.13 -19.58
N GLY A 86 -0.77 -10.98 -18.52
CA GLY A 86 -0.76 -11.85 -17.34
C GLY A 86 0.19 -13.05 -17.40
N ASP A 87 0.98 -13.20 -18.47
CA ASP A 87 2.00 -14.24 -18.52
C ASP A 87 3.16 -13.94 -17.59
N LEU A 88 3.61 -14.91 -16.81
CA LEU A 88 4.76 -14.79 -15.94
C LEU A 88 6.04 -14.68 -16.78
N VAL A 89 6.88 -13.72 -16.45
CA VAL A 89 8.26 -13.60 -16.94
C VAL A 89 9.23 -14.30 -15.99
N GLY A 90 9.08 -14.09 -14.69
CA GLY A 90 9.89 -14.73 -13.64
C GLY A 90 10.09 -13.84 -12.41
N PRO A 91 10.93 -14.30 -11.46
CA PRO A 91 11.37 -13.49 -10.33
C PRO A 91 12.14 -12.25 -10.78
N PHE A 92 11.98 -11.14 -10.06
CA PHE A 92 12.63 -9.88 -10.38
C PHE A 92 13.46 -9.34 -9.20
N GLY A 93 14.68 -8.92 -9.50
CA GLY A 93 15.56 -8.20 -8.57
C GLY A 93 16.47 -9.08 -7.73
N ASP A 94 17.55 -8.48 -7.25
CA ASP A 94 18.56 -9.10 -6.40
C ASP A 94 18.43 -8.71 -4.91
N VAL A 95 17.35 -7.99 -4.57
CA VAL A 95 17.11 -7.51 -3.19
C VAL A 95 16.81 -8.67 -2.27
N LYS A 96 17.55 -8.73 -1.16
CA LYS A 96 17.27 -9.64 -0.07
C LYS A 96 16.39 -8.94 0.96
N PHE A 97 15.11 -9.29 0.96
CA PHE A 97 14.17 -8.84 1.98
C PHE A 97 14.45 -9.49 3.34
N SER A 98 13.86 -8.93 4.38
CA SER A 98 13.91 -9.51 5.72
C SER A 98 13.14 -10.84 5.76
N HIS A 99 13.88 -11.92 5.57
CA HIS A 99 13.35 -13.27 5.62
C HIS A 99 13.01 -13.69 7.05
N GLY A 100 11.79 -14.19 7.27
CA GLY A 100 11.37 -14.72 8.57
C GLY A 100 11.25 -13.70 9.70
N LYS A 101 11.48 -12.40 9.43
CA LYS A 101 11.29 -11.35 10.43
C LYS A 101 9.84 -10.91 10.42
N VAL A 102 9.12 -11.28 11.46
CA VAL A 102 7.82 -10.68 11.78
C VAL A 102 8.05 -9.22 12.14
N MET A 103 7.23 -8.32 11.63
CA MET A 103 7.27 -6.92 12.03
C MET A 103 7.12 -6.82 13.56
N PRO A 104 8.06 -6.19 14.30
CA PRO A 104 8.04 -6.15 15.76
C PRO A 104 6.95 -5.25 16.35
N MET A 105 5.81 -5.17 15.71
CA MET A 105 4.79 -4.14 15.92
C MET A 105 4.08 -4.15 17.28
N GLN A 106 4.01 -5.29 17.97
CA GLN A 106 3.18 -5.34 19.18
C GLN A 106 3.80 -4.67 20.41
N LYS A 107 5.10 -4.79 20.61
CA LYS A 107 5.77 -4.18 21.77
C LYS A 107 6.15 -2.73 21.55
N ASP A 108 6.63 -2.40 20.36
CA ASP A 108 7.18 -1.09 20.05
C ASP A 108 6.12 -0.08 19.65
N VAL A 109 5.03 -0.51 19.01
CA VAL A 109 3.86 0.34 18.74
C VAL A 109 3.07 0.60 20.02
N ALA A 110 2.95 -0.38 20.92
CA ALA A 110 2.37 -0.15 22.24
C ALA A 110 3.22 0.85 23.06
N ALA A 111 4.54 0.76 22.99
CA ALA A 111 5.45 1.75 23.61
C ALA A 111 5.31 3.15 23.00
N SER A 112 4.89 3.26 21.73
CA SER A 112 4.58 4.54 21.07
C SER A 112 3.20 5.10 21.43
N GLY A 113 2.38 4.35 22.24
CA GLY A 113 1.01 4.73 22.62
C GLY A 113 -0.02 4.56 21.49
N ARG A 114 0.31 3.90 20.37
CA ARG A 114 -0.65 3.49 19.36
C ARG A 114 -1.46 2.30 19.84
N LYS A 115 -2.76 2.31 19.52
CA LYS A 115 -3.51 1.05 19.47
C LYS A 115 -3.13 0.38 18.15
N PRO A 116 -2.51 -0.81 18.15
CA PRO A 116 -2.23 -1.50 16.89
C PRO A 116 -3.56 -1.80 16.20
N ASP A 117 -3.67 -1.45 14.93
CA ASP A 117 -4.74 -2.01 14.10
C ASP A 117 -4.42 -3.48 13.87
N MET A 118 -5.04 -4.33 14.66
CA MET A 118 -4.83 -5.78 14.66
C MET A 118 -5.72 -6.52 13.68
N SER A 119 -6.65 -5.83 12.99
CA SER A 119 -7.69 -6.50 12.20
C SER A 119 -7.17 -7.26 10.98
N GLY A 120 -6.03 -6.84 10.40
CA GLY A 120 -5.34 -7.57 9.33
C GLY A 120 -4.11 -8.37 9.80
N TYR A 121 -3.61 -8.07 10.98
CA TYR A 121 -2.29 -8.52 11.44
C TYR A 121 -2.29 -9.93 12.01
N GLN A 122 -3.27 -10.30 12.82
CA GLN A 122 -3.32 -11.61 13.45
C GLN A 122 -3.59 -12.76 12.47
N ALA A 123 -4.33 -12.50 11.40
CA ALA A 123 -4.66 -13.53 10.42
C ALA A 123 -3.45 -13.95 9.57
N VAL A 124 -2.44 -13.09 9.42
CA VAL A 124 -1.31 -13.29 8.50
C VAL A 124 -0.02 -13.65 9.23
N TYR A 125 0.24 -13.04 10.37
CA TYR A 125 1.48 -13.25 11.13
C TYR A 125 1.40 -14.43 12.12
N GLY A 126 0.21 -14.93 12.40
CA GLY A 126 -0.01 -16.18 13.15
C GLY A 126 -0.06 -17.42 12.25
N ALA A 127 -0.17 -17.27 10.94
CA ALA A 127 -0.11 -18.37 10.01
C ALA A 127 1.35 -18.65 9.61
N ALA A 128 1.83 -19.84 9.87
CA ALA A 128 3.10 -20.33 9.37
C ALA A 128 3.20 -20.09 7.87
N GLY A 129 4.17 -19.33 7.37
CA GLY A 129 4.44 -19.25 5.95
C GLY A 129 4.79 -17.90 5.33
N CYS A 130 4.92 -16.84 6.10
CA CYS A 130 5.38 -15.56 5.55
C CYS A 130 6.90 -15.57 5.37
N SER A 131 7.39 -15.87 4.17
CA SER A 131 8.83 -15.90 3.88
C SER A 131 9.44 -14.51 3.82
N ASN A 132 8.71 -13.51 3.30
CA ASN A 132 9.19 -12.14 3.07
C ASN A 132 8.21 -11.10 3.62
N CYS A 133 7.95 -11.15 4.91
CA CYS A 133 6.98 -10.27 5.59
C CYS A 133 7.30 -8.77 5.44
N GLY A 134 8.53 -8.44 5.05
CA GLY A 134 9.01 -7.08 4.89
C GLY A 134 8.65 -6.40 3.60
N ALA A 135 8.30 -7.14 2.57
CA ALA A 135 7.88 -6.57 1.30
C ALA A 135 6.67 -5.63 1.53
N HIS A 136 6.86 -4.31 1.35
CA HIS A 136 5.85 -3.32 1.72
C HIS A 136 5.36 -2.50 0.53
N GLU A 137 6.25 -1.82 -0.19
CA GLU A 137 5.87 -0.98 -1.34
C GLU A 137 6.89 -1.12 -2.47
N ILE A 138 6.41 -1.03 -3.73
CA ILE A 138 7.23 -1.02 -4.93
C ILE A 138 6.82 0.15 -5.83
N ARG A 139 7.79 0.93 -6.31
CA ARG A 139 7.59 2.08 -7.17
C ARG A 139 8.58 2.07 -8.33
N VAL A 140 8.23 2.73 -9.43
CA VAL A 140 9.14 2.98 -10.56
C VAL A 140 9.36 4.48 -10.69
N ASP A 141 10.64 4.90 -10.67
CA ASP A 141 10.99 6.31 -10.83
C ASP A 141 10.89 6.78 -12.30
N PRO A 142 10.91 8.10 -12.56
CA PRO A 142 10.85 8.63 -13.93
C PRO A 142 11.96 8.14 -14.85
N GLU A 143 13.11 7.71 -14.33
CA GLU A 143 14.21 7.12 -15.09
C GLU A 143 13.97 5.64 -15.44
N GLY A 144 13.02 4.99 -14.77
CA GLY A 144 12.66 3.57 -14.93
C GLY A 144 13.38 2.64 -13.96
N ASN A 145 14.00 3.18 -12.91
CA ASN A 145 14.54 2.36 -11.83
C ASN A 145 13.41 1.92 -10.90
N VAL A 146 13.59 0.75 -10.31
CA VAL A 146 12.61 0.14 -9.40
C VAL A 146 13.05 0.40 -7.96
N TRP A 147 12.13 0.91 -7.16
CA TRP A 147 12.36 1.17 -5.75
C TRP A 147 11.48 0.27 -4.90
N VAL A 148 12.04 -0.30 -3.86
CA VAL A 148 11.33 -1.20 -2.95
C VAL A 148 11.54 -0.78 -1.51
N VAL A 149 10.46 -0.89 -0.73
CA VAL A 149 10.47 -0.64 0.70
C VAL A 149 10.43 -1.98 1.43
N ASP A 150 11.46 -2.25 2.24
CA ASP A 150 11.53 -3.35 3.21
C ASP A 150 11.35 -2.78 4.61
N ALA A 151 10.10 -2.71 5.06
CA ALA A 151 9.78 -2.04 6.31
C ALA A 151 10.50 -2.62 7.53
N PRO A 152 10.50 -3.94 7.80
CA PRO A 152 11.18 -4.51 8.95
C PRO A 152 12.71 -4.42 8.93
N SER A 153 13.32 -4.34 7.76
CA SER A 153 14.76 -4.07 7.65
C SER A 153 15.12 -2.61 7.77
N HIS A 154 14.11 -1.71 7.80
CA HIS A 154 14.27 -0.26 7.82
C HIS A 154 15.01 0.28 6.60
N LEU A 155 14.76 -0.33 5.42
CA LEU A 155 15.47 -0.05 4.17
C LEU A 155 14.53 0.34 3.03
N ILE A 156 15.08 1.18 2.15
CA ILE A 156 14.52 1.43 0.83
C ILE A 156 15.64 1.21 -0.17
N THR A 157 15.41 0.35 -1.17
CA THR A 157 16.43 -0.04 -2.14
C THR A 157 16.05 0.39 -3.54
N LYS A 158 16.94 1.08 -4.23
CA LYS A 158 16.88 1.39 -5.67
C LYS A 158 17.51 0.28 -6.47
N MET A 159 16.81 -0.22 -7.47
CA MET A 159 17.31 -1.18 -8.44
C MET A 159 17.26 -0.59 -9.85
N SER A 160 18.11 -1.05 -10.75
CA SER A 160 17.98 -0.80 -12.18
C SER A 160 16.68 -1.42 -12.74
N ALA A 161 16.32 -1.05 -13.97
CA ALA A 161 15.22 -1.68 -14.71
C ALA A 161 15.38 -3.21 -14.89
N SER A 162 16.61 -3.73 -14.76
CA SER A 162 16.92 -5.18 -14.82
C SER A 162 17.02 -5.83 -13.43
N GLY A 163 16.71 -5.12 -12.36
CA GLY A 163 16.65 -5.67 -11.00
C GLY A 163 17.97 -5.66 -10.22
N ARG A 164 19.06 -5.06 -10.75
CA ARG A 164 20.33 -4.94 -10.03
C ARG A 164 20.29 -3.79 -9.02
N THR A 165 20.64 -4.04 -7.77
CA THR A 165 20.75 -3.01 -6.72
C THR A 165 21.72 -1.90 -7.10
N LEU A 166 21.29 -0.66 -7.00
CA LEU A 166 22.05 0.56 -7.30
C LEU A 166 22.33 1.40 -6.06
N MET A 167 21.37 1.48 -5.13
CA MET A 167 21.45 2.32 -3.93
C MET A 167 20.57 1.74 -2.83
N THR A 168 20.93 2.01 -1.59
CA THR A 168 20.10 1.69 -0.42
C THR A 168 20.06 2.90 0.53
N LEU A 169 18.86 3.30 0.94
CA LEU A 169 18.61 4.25 2.01
C LEU A 169 18.26 3.49 3.29
N GLY A 170 18.69 4.02 4.41
CA GLY A 170 18.52 3.37 5.71
C GLY A 170 19.75 2.57 6.14
N THR A 171 19.67 1.98 7.31
CA THR A 171 20.69 1.06 7.82
C THR A 171 20.02 -0.23 8.23
N ARG A 172 20.43 -1.34 7.61
CA ARG A 172 19.79 -2.65 7.83
C ARG A 172 19.70 -3.00 9.29
N ASP A 173 18.47 -3.32 9.73
CA ASP A 173 18.14 -3.77 11.07
C ASP A 173 18.44 -2.74 12.18
N LYS A 174 18.67 -1.48 11.81
CA LYS A 174 18.88 -0.38 12.76
C LYS A 174 17.76 0.65 12.64
N ARG A 175 16.80 0.53 13.55
CA ARG A 175 15.72 1.52 13.66
C ARG A 175 16.23 2.84 14.22
N GLY A 176 15.66 3.94 13.77
CA GLY A 176 15.98 5.27 14.29
C GLY A 176 15.30 6.38 13.52
N LYS A 177 15.57 7.62 13.92
CA LYS A 177 15.00 8.84 13.34
C LYS A 177 16.11 9.79 12.82
N SER A 178 17.28 9.25 12.52
CA SER A 178 18.41 10.03 12.02
C SER A 178 18.34 10.23 10.49
N ALA A 179 19.37 10.88 9.95
CA ALA A 179 19.55 11.06 8.51
C ALA A 179 19.78 9.74 7.75
N THR A 180 20.24 8.70 8.42
CA THR A 180 20.60 7.39 7.83
C THR A 180 19.77 6.24 8.39
N GLN A 181 18.69 6.52 9.11
CA GLN A 181 17.88 5.50 9.76
C GLN A 181 16.40 5.80 9.59
N PHE A 182 15.63 4.76 9.35
CA PHE A 182 14.18 4.74 9.38
C PHE A 182 13.68 3.89 10.56
N TYR A 183 12.39 3.99 10.84
CA TYR A 183 11.72 3.06 11.71
C TYR A 183 10.42 2.58 11.05
N LEU A 184 10.54 1.48 10.29
CA LEU A 184 9.46 0.86 9.53
C LEU A 184 8.88 1.84 8.47
N PRO A 185 9.68 2.22 7.45
CA PRO A 185 9.22 3.08 6.36
C PRO A 185 8.08 2.42 5.58
N THR A 186 7.22 3.21 4.95
CA THR A 186 6.00 2.73 4.31
C THR A 186 5.98 2.93 2.81
N ASP A 187 6.38 4.09 2.29
CA ASP A 187 6.30 4.39 0.85
C ASP A 187 7.39 5.38 0.43
N ILE A 188 7.58 5.53 -0.89
CA ILE A 188 8.47 6.51 -1.52
C ILE A 188 7.82 7.12 -2.74
N ALA A 189 7.98 8.44 -2.91
CA ALA A 189 7.60 9.18 -4.12
C ALA A 189 8.76 10.02 -4.67
N PHE A 190 8.61 10.44 -5.92
CA PHE A 190 9.63 11.17 -6.68
C PHE A 190 9.10 12.54 -7.04
N ALA A 191 9.74 13.59 -6.53
CA ALA A 191 9.36 14.97 -6.83
C ALA A 191 9.91 15.42 -8.19
N PRO A 192 9.27 16.39 -8.87
CA PRO A 192 9.75 16.90 -10.17
C PRO A 192 11.18 17.48 -10.14
N ASN A 193 11.63 17.97 -8.98
CA ASN A 193 13.00 18.46 -8.78
C ASN A 193 14.02 17.33 -8.51
N GLY A 194 13.59 16.05 -8.56
CA GLY A 194 14.41 14.88 -8.31
C GLY A 194 14.54 14.48 -6.85
N GLU A 195 13.91 15.18 -5.91
CA GLU A 195 13.91 14.76 -4.51
C GLU A 195 13.11 13.47 -4.31
N LEU A 196 13.58 12.67 -3.37
CA LEU A 196 12.92 11.46 -2.88
C LEU A 196 12.14 11.82 -1.61
N ILE A 197 10.86 11.50 -1.60
CA ILE A 197 9.95 11.77 -0.47
C ILE A 197 9.55 10.44 0.13
N VAL A 198 9.91 10.21 1.38
CA VAL A 198 9.75 8.92 2.07
C VAL A 198 8.81 9.07 3.26
N THR A 199 7.75 8.29 3.31
CA THR A 199 6.95 8.14 4.52
C THR A 199 7.62 7.12 5.45
N ASP A 200 8.01 7.58 6.64
CA ASP A 200 8.63 6.78 7.70
C ASP A 200 7.59 6.61 8.82
N GLY A 201 6.53 5.84 8.49
CA GLY A 201 5.23 5.99 9.12
C GLY A 201 4.97 5.09 10.31
N TYR A 202 5.31 3.78 10.27
CA TYR A 202 4.92 2.90 11.35
C TYR A 202 5.58 3.22 12.70
N GLY A 203 6.78 3.77 12.68
CA GLY A 203 7.54 4.00 13.92
C GLY A 203 7.87 5.48 14.21
N ASN A 204 8.01 6.31 13.17
CA ASN A 204 8.52 7.67 13.33
C ASN A 204 7.49 8.79 13.10
N ASP A 205 6.33 8.51 12.49
CA ASP A 205 5.29 9.49 12.18
C ASP A 205 5.85 10.75 11.47
N ARG A 206 6.71 10.54 10.46
CA ARG A 206 7.36 11.63 9.70
C ARG A 206 7.39 11.34 8.21
N VAL A 207 7.62 12.40 7.45
CA VAL A 207 8.04 12.34 6.04
C VAL A 207 9.46 12.83 5.94
N ALA A 208 10.36 12.01 5.39
CA ALA A 208 11.77 12.34 5.20
C ALA A 208 12.05 12.69 3.73
N ARG A 209 12.92 13.66 3.50
CA ARG A 209 13.31 14.15 2.18
C ARG A 209 14.78 13.85 1.92
N PHE A 210 15.08 13.37 0.71
CA PHE A 210 16.44 13.08 0.28
C PHE A 210 16.67 13.65 -1.13
N SER A 211 17.92 13.98 -1.46
CA SER A 211 18.29 14.24 -2.84
C SER A 211 18.20 12.95 -3.67
N LYS A 212 18.20 13.07 -5.00
CA LYS A 212 18.24 11.94 -5.93
C LYS A 212 19.39 10.96 -5.67
N ASP A 213 20.47 11.44 -5.07
CA ASP A 213 21.67 10.67 -4.76
C ASP A 213 21.63 10.11 -3.30
N GLY A 214 20.50 10.22 -2.62
CA GLY A 214 20.28 9.65 -1.28
C GLY A 214 20.82 10.49 -0.11
N LYS A 215 21.23 11.75 -0.34
CA LYS A 215 21.62 12.64 0.76
C LYS A 215 20.38 13.15 1.47
N PHE A 216 20.33 13.03 2.80
CA PHE A 216 19.25 13.54 3.62
C PHE A 216 19.18 15.07 3.56
N LEU A 217 18.01 15.61 3.27
CA LEU A 217 17.72 17.04 3.15
C LEU A 217 16.95 17.60 4.34
N GLY A 218 16.20 16.75 5.04
CA GLY A 218 15.35 17.12 6.15
C GLY A 218 14.16 16.20 6.30
N ALA A 219 13.34 16.49 7.30
CA ALA A 219 12.09 15.77 7.52
C ALA A 219 11.06 16.72 8.16
N PHE A 220 9.79 16.41 7.95
CA PHE A 220 8.67 17.12 8.55
C PHE A 220 7.64 16.11 9.09
N GLY A 221 6.71 16.60 9.90
CA GLY A 221 5.72 15.79 10.57
C GLY A 221 6.16 15.29 11.93
N THR A 222 5.20 15.21 12.80
CA THR A 222 5.32 14.68 14.17
C THR A 222 4.05 13.91 14.49
N ARG A 223 4.10 13.08 15.52
CA ARG A 223 2.93 12.36 15.96
C ARG A 223 1.83 13.29 16.45
N GLY A 224 0.60 13.05 16.03
CA GLY A 224 -0.60 13.78 16.47
C GLY A 224 -1.73 13.75 15.43
N ASN A 225 -2.71 14.63 15.64
CA ASN A 225 -3.89 14.78 14.79
C ASN A 225 -4.12 16.22 14.31
N GLY A 226 -3.26 17.16 14.71
CA GLY A 226 -3.28 18.54 14.21
C GLY A 226 -2.70 18.67 12.79
N PRO A 227 -2.80 19.84 12.16
CA PRO A 227 -2.17 20.12 10.87
C PRO A 227 -0.65 19.86 10.90
N GLY A 228 -0.16 19.07 9.93
CA GLY A 228 1.25 18.67 9.87
C GLY A 228 1.67 17.62 10.90
N GLN A 229 0.71 17.00 11.59
CA GLN A 229 0.93 15.89 12.50
C GLN A 229 0.33 14.62 11.92
N PHE A 230 0.91 13.46 12.18
CA PHE A 230 0.50 12.19 11.62
C PHE A 230 0.19 11.14 12.70
N GLN A 231 -0.76 10.28 12.37
CA GLN A 231 -0.88 8.94 12.94
C GLN A 231 -0.77 7.92 11.82
N LEU A 232 0.45 7.48 11.56
CA LEU A 232 0.80 6.55 10.50
C LEU A 232 0.70 7.16 9.09
N PRO A 233 1.64 8.06 8.70
CA PRO A 233 1.81 8.45 7.29
C PRO A 233 2.19 7.20 6.49
N HIS A 234 1.35 6.81 5.51
CA HIS A 234 1.48 5.50 4.88
C HIS A 234 1.81 5.58 3.39
N GLY A 235 0.96 6.19 2.58
CA GLY A 235 1.18 6.40 1.16
C GLY A 235 1.61 7.84 0.86
N VAL A 236 2.38 8.04 -0.20
CA VAL A 236 2.82 9.37 -0.63
C VAL A 236 2.87 9.48 -2.15
N VAL A 237 2.42 10.62 -2.68
CA VAL A 237 2.64 11.04 -4.08
C VAL A 237 2.98 12.51 -4.15
N VAL A 238 3.58 12.94 -5.27
CA VAL A 238 3.94 14.34 -5.52
C VAL A 238 3.35 14.76 -6.85
N ASP A 239 2.70 15.93 -6.90
CA ASP A 239 2.13 16.48 -8.14
C ASP A 239 3.19 17.22 -8.99
N ALA A 240 2.80 17.63 -10.19
CA ALA A 240 3.69 18.35 -11.11
C ALA A 240 4.15 19.73 -10.58
N LYS A 241 3.48 20.28 -9.57
CA LYS A 241 3.86 21.53 -8.90
C LYS A 241 4.77 21.29 -7.70
N GLY A 242 5.05 20.03 -7.37
CA GLY A 242 5.84 19.64 -6.21
C GLY A 242 5.06 19.63 -4.90
N GLN A 243 3.73 19.68 -4.92
CA GLN A 243 2.93 19.48 -3.71
C GLN A 243 2.96 17.99 -3.32
N ILE A 244 3.16 17.73 -2.04
CA ILE A 244 3.30 16.40 -1.46
C ILE A 244 1.98 16.02 -0.81
N TYR A 245 1.37 14.91 -1.25
CA TYR A 245 0.14 14.35 -0.73
C TYR A 245 0.48 13.12 0.09
N VAL A 246 0.13 13.12 1.38
CA VAL A 246 0.47 12.06 2.33
C VAL A 246 -0.80 11.49 2.93
N THR A 247 -0.99 10.18 2.84
CA THR A 247 -2.08 9.54 3.60
C THR A 247 -1.72 9.50 5.07
N ASP A 248 -2.52 10.11 5.91
CA ASP A 248 -2.46 10.01 7.36
C ASP A 248 -3.50 8.97 7.81
N ARG A 249 -3.11 7.69 7.67
CA ARG A 249 -4.02 6.55 7.62
C ARG A 249 -4.89 6.42 8.85
N ASP A 250 -4.30 6.48 10.04
CA ASP A 250 -5.04 6.27 11.28
C ASP A 250 -5.85 7.51 11.70
N ASN A 251 -5.57 8.69 11.11
CA ASN A 251 -6.41 9.89 11.22
C ASN A 251 -7.46 9.99 10.09
N GLN A 252 -7.51 9.04 9.15
CA GLN A 252 -8.49 8.95 8.05
C GLN A 252 -8.55 10.19 7.15
N ARG A 253 -7.37 10.76 6.83
CA ARG A 253 -7.24 11.97 6.00
C ARG A 253 -6.03 11.89 5.07
N ILE A 254 -5.98 12.80 4.11
CA ILE A 254 -4.78 13.09 3.32
C ILE A 254 -4.36 14.51 3.63
N GLU A 255 -3.11 14.69 4.06
CA GLU A 255 -2.53 16.01 4.25
C GLU A 255 -1.68 16.40 3.04
N ILE A 256 -1.75 17.68 2.67
CA ILE A 256 -1.06 18.25 1.51
C ILE A 256 -0.06 19.29 2.00
N PHE A 257 1.17 19.17 1.50
CA PHE A 257 2.29 20.04 1.85
C PHE A 257 2.87 20.67 0.59
N ASP A 258 3.56 21.79 0.75
CA ASP A 258 4.43 22.31 -0.32
C ASP A 258 5.73 21.48 -0.41
N SER A 259 6.56 21.77 -1.40
CA SER A 259 7.84 21.08 -1.64
C SER A 259 8.83 21.23 -0.48
N SER A 260 8.66 22.20 0.42
CA SER A 260 9.49 22.36 1.61
C SER A 260 9.04 21.48 2.79
N GLY A 261 7.82 20.96 2.74
CA GLY A 261 7.15 20.21 3.83
C GLY A 261 6.29 21.09 4.73
N LYS A 262 5.96 22.32 4.31
CA LYS A 262 5.00 23.17 5.00
C LYS A 262 3.58 22.73 4.70
N TYR A 263 2.77 22.50 5.74
CA TYR A 263 1.36 22.15 5.61
C TYR A 263 0.58 23.22 4.83
N LEU A 264 -0.26 22.79 3.91
CA LEU A 264 -1.13 23.65 3.09
C LEU A 264 -2.62 23.44 3.41
N ARG A 265 -3.08 22.19 3.35
CA ARG A 265 -4.48 21.79 3.51
C ARG A 265 -4.60 20.28 3.72
N GLN A 266 -5.81 19.80 3.94
CA GLN A 266 -6.09 18.37 4.02
C GLN A 266 -7.42 18.00 3.35
N TRP A 267 -7.57 16.72 3.00
CA TRP A 267 -8.83 16.09 2.63
C TRP A 267 -9.28 15.20 3.77
N GLU A 268 -10.50 15.39 4.22
CA GLU A 268 -11.08 14.66 5.34
C GLU A 268 -11.92 13.47 4.85
N HIS A 269 -12.06 12.46 5.70
CA HIS A 269 -12.94 11.31 5.46
C HIS A 269 -12.66 10.59 4.13
N VAL A 270 -11.39 10.42 3.79
CA VAL A 270 -10.95 9.75 2.58
C VAL A 270 -10.73 8.27 2.88
N GLY A 271 -11.40 7.40 2.12
CA GLY A 271 -11.12 5.95 2.14
C GLY A 271 -9.88 5.58 1.30
N GLY A 272 -9.41 4.33 1.43
CA GLY A 272 -8.34 3.82 0.59
C GLY A 272 -6.95 4.37 0.92
N LEU A 273 -6.66 4.60 2.19
CA LEU A 273 -5.48 5.34 2.66
C LEU A 273 -4.19 4.51 2.77
N SER A 274 -4.14 3.31 2.21
CA SER A 274 -2.91 2.51 2.24
C SER A 274 -1.92 2.93 1.16
N SER A 275 -2.39 3.38 -0.01
CA SER A 275 -1.52 3.84 -1.10
C SER A 275 -2.21 4.92 -1.93
N LEU A 276 -1.39 5.70 -2.63
CA LEU A 276 -1.82 6.69 -3.61
C LEU A 276 -1.20 6.38 -4.96
N ILE A 277 -1.93 6.65 -6.06
CA ILE A 277 -1.40 6.58 -7.42
C ILE A 277 -1.65 7.92 -8.08
N MET A 278 -0.59 8.66 -8.40
CA MET A 278 -0.67 9.86 -9.21
C MET A 278 -0.82 9.49 -10.68
N THR A 279 -1.83 10.02 -11.34
CA THR A 279 -2.04 9.82 -12.78
C THR A 279 -1.27 10.87 -13.61
N PRO A 280 -0.94 10.61 -14.88
CA PRO A 280 -0.25 11.58 -15.74
C PRO A 280 -1.02 12.89 -15.92
N ASP A 281 -2.36 12.84 -15.91
CA ASP A 281 -3.27 13.99 -16.00
C ASP A 281 -3.57 14.65 -14.65
N GLN A 282 -2.72 14.37 -13.64
CA GLN A 282 -2.73 15.02 -12.32
C GLN A 282 -4.03 14.78 -11.53
N HIS A 283 -4.51 13.54 -11.54
CA HIS A 283 -5.51 13.05 -10.61
C HIS A 283 -4.87 12.04 -9.65
N ILE A 284 -5.56 11.70 -8.57
CA ILE A 284 -5.04 10.76 -7.57
C ILE A 284 -6.05 9.64 -7.35
N TRP A 285 -5.62 8.40 -7.57
CA TRP A 285 -6.34 7.23 -7.05
C TRP A 285 -6.09 7.10 -5.56
N THR A 286 -7.16 7.08 -4.79
CA THR A 286 -7.20 6.71 -3.37
C THR A 286 -7.91 5.38 -3.25
N GLY A 287 -7.15 4.29 -3.21
CA GLY A 287 -7.74 2.96 -3.40
C GLY A 287 -8.45 2.87 -4.75
N ALA A 288 -9.76 2.60 -4.74
CA ALA A 288 -10.57 2.47 -5.95
C ALA A 288 -11.25 3.77 -6.43
N THR A 289 -11.01 4.90 -5.78
CA THR A 289 -11.66 6.18 -6.12
C THR A 289 -10.65 7.15 -6.73
N LEU A 290 -10.91 7.62 -7.94
CA LEU A 290 -10.16 8.70 -8.60
C LEU A 290 -10.65 10.06 -8.11
N ARG A 291 -9.72 10.96 -7.78
CA ARG A 291 -10.01 12.31 -7.26
C ARG A 291 -9.19 13.36 -8.01
N ASP A 292 -9.74 14.56 -8.10
CA ASP A 292 -8.96 15.74 -8.51
C ASP A 292 -7.99 16.17 -7.37
N LEU A 293 -7.10 17.13 -7.66
CA LEU A 293 -6.14 17.63 -6.68
C LEU A 293 -6.76 18.45 -5.53
N ASN A 294 -8.09 18.67 -5.55
CA ASN A 294 -8.84 19.25 -4.44
C ASN A 294 -9.54 18.18 -3.58
N GLY A 295 -9.39 16.90 -3.96
CA GLY A 295 -9.98 15.77 -3.25
C GLY A 295 -11.40 15.41 -3.69
N LYS A 296 -11.97 16.11 -4.70
CA LYS A 296 -13.30 15.81 -5.22
C LYS A 296 -13.29 14.47 -5.96
N PRO A 297 -14.16 13.53 -5.62
CA PRO A 297 -14.30 12.28 -6.36
C PRO A 297 -14.76 12.53 -7.82
N ILE A 298 -14.16 11.81 -8.76
CA ILE A 298 -14.46 11.86 -10.19
C ILE A 298 -15.16 10.60 -10.65
N GLU A 299 -14.52 9.44 -10.36
CA GLU A 299 -15.05 8.13 -10.72
C GLU A 299 -14.53 7.05 -9.75
N THR A 300 -15.11 5.87 -9.82
CA THR A 300 -14.66 4.69 -9.05
C THR A 300 -14.48 3.49 -9.95
N LEU A 301 -13.59 2.58 -9.55
CA LEU A 301 -13.43 1.28 -10.21
C LEU A 301 -14.64 0.38 -9.94
N PRO A 302 -15.00 -0.50 -10.87
CA PRO A 302 -16.11 -1.44 -10.68
C PRO A 302 -15.91 -2.30 -9.42
N GLY A 303 -16.94 -2.39 -8.58
CA GLY A 303 -16.85 -3.11 -7.30
C GLY A 303 -16.05 -2.38 -6.21
N GLY A 304 -15.45 -1.23 -6.53
CA GLY A 304 -14.74 -0.39 -5.59
C GLY A 304 -15.71 0.39 -4.71
N GLY A 305 -16.01 -0.14 -3.51
CA GLY A 305 -16.57 0.68 -2.44
C GLY A 305 -15.50 1.56 -1.81
N ALA A 306 -15.89 2.48 -0.93
CA ALA A 306 -14.97 3.37 -0.19
C ALA A 306 -13.87 2.61 0.60
N ASP A 307 -14.03 1.33 0.78
CA ASP A 307 -13.14 0.41 1.48
C ASP A 307 -12.33 -0.48 0.53
N SER A 308 -11.79 0.09 -0.56
CA SER A 308 -10.92 -0.73 -1.38
C SER A 308 -9.79 -1.30 -0.51
N ARG A 309 -9.71 -2.61 -0.45
CA ARG A 309 -8.69 -3.35 0.29
C ARG A 309 -7.32 -3.30 -0.40
N ALA A 310 -7.16 -2.41 -1.37
CA ALA A 310 -5.91 -2.19 -2.06
C ALA A 310 -4.87 -1.63 -1.10
N HIS A 311 -3.74 -2.33 -0.97
CA HIS A 311 -2.63 -1.87 -0.16
C HIS A 311 -1.66 -1.02 -0.99
N GLY A 312 -1.39 -1.42 -2.24
CA GLY A 312 -0.58 -0.69 -3.20
C GLY A 312 -1.09 -0.88 -4.62
N GLY A 313 -0.63 -0.07 -5.56
CA GLY A 313 -1.04 -0.21 -6.94
C GLY A 313 -0.34 0.73 -7.90
N ALA A 314 -0.64 0.57 -9.19
CA ALA A 314 -0.09 1.39 -10.27
C ALA A 314 -1.09 1.57 -11.41
N MET A 315 -0.90 2.64 -12.18
CA MET A 315 -1.57 2.84 -13.45
C MET A 315 -0.56 2.69 -14.60
N ALA A 316 -0.92 1.90 -15.60
CA ALA A 316 -0.13 1.75 -16.81
C ALA A 316 -0.31 2.95 -17.76
N PRO A 317 0.63 3.17 -18.71
CA PRO A 317 0.54 4.29 -19.67
C PRO A 317 -0.72 4.29 -20.54
N ASN A 318 -1.32 3.11 -20.77
CA ASN A 318 -2.59 2.96 -21.51
C ASN A 318 -3.82 3.26 -20.63
N GLY A 319 -3.63 3.61 -19.36
CA GLY A 319 -4.68 3.90 -18.40
C GLY A 319 -5.19 2.71 -17.59
N ASP A 320 -4.74 1.47 -17.86
CA ASP A 320 -5.10 0.31 -17.03
C ASP A 320 -4.62 0.50 -15.59
N VAL A 321 -5.46 0.13 -14.63
CA VAL A 321 -5.15 0.21 -13.20
C VAL A 321 -4.97 -1.20 -12.63
N TYR A 322 -3.91 -1.37 -11.84
CA TYR A 322 -3.59 -2.59 -11.13
C TYR A 322 -3.57 -2.32 -9.63
N LEU A 323 -4.29 -3.11 -8.85
CA LEU A 323 -4.37 -3.00 -7.40
C LEU A 323 -3.90 -4.29 -6.74
N GLY A 324 -2.98 -4.17 -5.80
CA GLY A 324 -2.51 -5.27 -4.95
C GLY A 324 -3.32 -5.33 -3.66
N LEU A 325 -3.87 -6.50 -3.35
CA LEU A 325 -4.71 -6.72 -2.18
C LEU A 325 -4.02 -7.61 -1.15
N LEU A 326 -4.14 -7.26 0.12
CA LEU A 326 -3.62 -8.08 1.22
C LEU A 326 -4.32 -9.45 1.35
N SER A 327 -5.39 -9.68 0.59
CA SER A 327 -5.99 -11.00 0.41
C SER A 327 -5.19 -11.94 -0.51
N GLY A 328 -4.04 -11.49 -1.05
CA GLY A 328 -3.22 -12.27 -1.97
C GLY A 328 -3.71 -12.21 -3.43
N VAL A 329 -4.43 -11.18 -3.81
CA VAL A 329 -5.00 -11.00 -5.16
C VAL A 329 -4.44 -9.73 -5.79
N VAL A 330 -4.26 -9.76 -7.11
CA VAL A 330 -4.10 -8.57 -7.95
C VAL A 330 -5.38 -8.37 -8.74
N GLU A 331 -5.95 -7.20 -8.65
CA GLU A 331 -7.07 -6.78 -9.49
C GLU A 331 -6.56 -5.91 -10.63
N LYS A 332 -7.00 -6.23 -11.84
CA LYS A 332 -6.73 -5.43 -13.04
C LYS A 332 -8.03 -4.81 -13.55
N TYR A 333 -7.97 -3.53 -13.87
CA TYR A 333 -9.05 -2.77 -14.47
C TYR A 333 -8.55 -2.16 -15.78
N VAL A 334 -9.24 -2.48 -16.88
CA VAL A 334 -8.91 -1.91 -18.19
C VAL A 334 -9.73 -0.66 -18.44
N ARG A 335 -9.07 0.37 -18.94
CA ARG A 335 -9.75 1.59 -19.38
C ARG A 335 -10.48 1.31 -20.70
N GLN A 336 -11.74 1.77 -20.78
CA GLN A 336 -12.63 1.59 -21.95
C GLN A 336 -12.56 2.80 -22.85
#